data_8f127ac4a674090a2c1cda6ca9f0d593
#
_entry.id   8f127ac4a674090a2c1cda6ca9f0d593
#
_cell.length_a   1.000
_cell.length_b   1.000
_cell.length_c   1.000
_cell.angle_alpha   90.00
_cell.angle_beta   90.00
_cell.angle_gamma   90.00
#
_symmetry.space_group_name_H-M   'P 1'
#
loop_
_entity.id
_entity.type
_entity.pdbx_description
1 polymer ?
#
loop_
_entity_poly.entity_id
_entity_poly.type
_entity_poly.pdbx_seq_one_letter_code
_entity_poly.pdbx_strand_id
1 'polypeptide(L)'
;ALGAAAQAQKPDLLYVCVQDDAKVAVVDMNSKAVLRTIDFQKLGFPATAKPHYVVVEPDGSFWYLSLIGANRVVKIDPQDKIVGQYEMETPGMLALAGASQLVATRSMSAVNPPKRIAIVDRQAMKGDEVEVLFPRPHPMTATAAGYAYTGSLGVNQIASISLADQKVNVVNVTGPTHSLVQFTTTRDGKTLVASADVSGSVLVFDLSKPASPSLVKTIEVGKMAFDPVYTPDEKFVWVPVKSSNELVILDAHSWAEVGRVKDANLKQPQQIVFSADGASAFVTNNNKMDHMADPSATPHAMAGMDDTASLVVVNTRTRKIEKAIPLGKNLTGMGTRSRH
;
A
#
# COMPACT_ATOMS: atom_id res chain seq x y z
N ALA A 1 -14.97 -44.10 19.34
CA ALA A 1 -14.70 -43.16 18.27
C ALA A 1 -14.39 -41.83 18.93
N LEU A 2 -13.09 -41.49 19.03
CA LEU A 2 -12.63 -40.15 19.47
C LEU A 2 -12.73 -39.24 18.27
N GLY A 3 -13.65 -38.28 18.32
CA GLY A 3 -13.75 -37.23 17.35
C GLY A 3 -12.51 -36.34 17.43
N ALA A 4 -11.72 -36.27 16.36
CA ALA A 4 -10.67 -35.29 16.22
C ALA A 4 -11.31 -33.90 16.26
N ALA A 5 -11.09 -33.16 17.35
CA ALA A 5 -11.46 -31.76 17.41
C ALA A 5 -10.71 -31.04 16.28
N ALA A 6 -11.44 -30.53 15.30
CA ALA A 6 -10.87 -29.71 14.25
C ALA A 6 -10.18 -28.52 14.93
N GLN A 7 -8.85 -28.47 14.85
CA GLN A 7 -8.07 -27.36 15.35
C GLN A 7 -8.52 -26.12 14.59
N ALA A 8 -9.18 -25.18 15.27
CA ALA A 8 -9.64 -23.96 14.66
C ALA A 8 -8.45 -23.26 14.01
N GLN A 9 -8.49 -23.13 12.69
CA GLN A 9 -7.45 -22.47 11.92
C GLN A 9 -7.30 -21.04 12.44
N LYS A 10 -6.07 -20.64 12.80
CA LYS A 10 -5.80 -19.26 13.22
C LYS A 10 -6.34 -18.30 12.16
N PRO A 11 -7.11 -17.28 12.53
CA PRO A 11 -7.64 -16.31 11.56
C PRO A 11 -6.50 -15.66 10.77
N ASP A 12 -6.69 -15.50 9.47
CA ASP A 12 -5.79 -14.75 8.61
C ASP A 12 -6.23 -13.29 8.62
N LEU A 13 -5.47 -12.44 9.34
CA LEU A 13 -5.89 -11.10 9.66
C LEU A 13 -5.46 -10.10 8.57
N LEU A 14 -6.40 -9.28 8.15
CA LEU A 14 -6.18 -8.10 7.31
C LEU A 14 -6.45 -6.83 8.14
N TYR A 15 -5.44 -5.98 8.24
CA TYR A 15 -5.55 -4.67 8.89
C TYR A 15 -5.83 -3.61 7.82
N VAL A 16 -6.92 -2.87 7.96
CA VAL A 16 -7.41 -1.90 6.96
C VAL A 16 -7.45 -0.51 7.58
N CYS A 17 -6.71 0.43 7.04
CA CYS A 17 -6.70 1.82 7.48
C CYS A 17 -8.01 2.52 7.09
N VAL A 18 -8.75 3.01 8.07
CA VAL A 18 -9.91 3.90 7.93
C VAL A 18 -9.43 5.30 8.27
N GLN A 19 -8.78 5.93 7.28
CA GLN A 19 -7.87 7.05 7.51
C GLN A 19 -8.52 8.27 8.13
N ASP A 20 -9.68 8.68 7.61
CA ASP A 20 -10.31 9.93 8.05
C ASP A 20 -11.10 9.74 9.37
N ASP A 21 -11.29 8.50 9.84
CA ASP A 21 -11.89 8.18 11.12
C ASP A 21 -10.85 7.89 12.24
N ALA A 22 -9.56 7.99 11.95
CA ALA A 22 -8.46 7.63 12.86
C ALA A 22 -8.57 6.20 13.40
N LYS A 23 -8.96 5.23 12.55
CA LYS A 23 -9.22 3.83 12.92
C LYS A 23 -8.49 2.84 12.02
N VAL A 24 -8.32 1.62 12.53
CA VAL A 24 -7.92 0.45 11.75
C VAL A 24 -8.96 -0.65 11.98
N ALA A 25 -9.58 -1.14 10.91
CA ALA A 25 -10.45 -2.31 10.97
C ALA A 25 -9.61 -3.58 10.83
N VAL A 26 -9.91 -4.59 11.65
CA VAL A 26 -9.28 -5.92 11.58
C VAL A 26 -10.30 -6.90 11.02
N VAL A 27 -9.99 -7.45 9.87
CA VAL A 27 -10.88 -8.35 9.11
C VAL A 27 -10.26 -9.74 9.08
N ASP A 28 -11.05 -10.75 9.32
CA ASP A 28 -10.67 -12.13 9.04
C ASP A 28 -10.88 -12.43 7.56
N MET A 29 -9.82 -12.72 6.85
CA MET A 29 -9.85 -12.97 5.41
C MET A 29 -10.60 -14.26 5.03
N ASN A 30 -10.64 -15.24 5.92
CA ASN A 30 -11.33 -16.52 5.67
C ASN A 30 -12.85 -16.34 5.75
N SER A 31 -13.35 -15.76 6.83
CA SER A 31 -14.80 -15.52 7.02
C SER A 31 -15.30 -14.24 6.34
N LYS A 32 -14.37 -13.39 5.86
CA LYS A 32 -14.70 -12.07 5.27
C LYS A 32 -15.53 -11.22 6.23
N ALA A 33 -15.22 -11.28 7.52
CA ALA A 33 -15.92 -10.59 8.59
C ALA A 33 -15.00 -9.62 9.34
N VAL A 34 -15.54 -8.47 9.73
CA VAL A 34 -14.87 -7.56 10.65
C VAL A 34 -14.87 -8.17 12.04
N LEU A 35 -13.69 -8.41 12.60
CA LEU A 35 -13.53 -8.95 13.95
C LEU A 35 -13.58 -7.86 15.00
N ARG A 36 -12.94 -6.72 14.73
CA ARG A 36 -12.84 -5.57 15.61
C ARG A 36 -12.36 -4.32 14.87
N THR A 37 -12.52 -3.19 15.53
CA THR A 37 -11.99 -1.90 15.06
C THR A 37 -11.14 -1.28 16.17
N ILE A 38 -9.92 -0.88 15.83
CA ILE A 38 -8.97 -0.21 16.71
C ILE A 38 -9.15 1.29 16.52
N ASP A 39 -9.51 1.99 17.57
CA ASP A 39 -9.72 3.43 17.57
C ASP A 39 -8.49 4.12 18.17
N PHE A 40 -7.71 4.82 17.34
CA PHE A 40 -6.49 5.47 17.75
C PHE A 40 -6.72 6.68 18.65
N GLN A 41 -7.91 7.29 18.63
CA GLN A 41 -8.26 8.33 19.59
C GLN A 41 -8.32 7.78 21.03
N LYS A 42 -8.83 6.54 21.20
CA LYS A 42 -8.83 5.86 22.50
C LYS A 42 -7.44 5.44 22.96
N LEU A 43 -6.47 5.40 22.07
CA LEU A 43 -5.05 5.13 22.35
C LEU A 43 -4.25 6.42 22.57
N GLY A 44 -4.91 7.58 22.66
CA GLY A 44 -4.27 8.86 22.96
C GLY A 44 -3.80 9.67 21.75
N PHE A 45 -4.15 9.26 20.52
CA PHE A 45 -3.84 10.02 19.32
C PHE A 45 -4.95 11.02 18.96
N PRO A 46 -4.64 12.09 18.23
CA PRO A 46 -5.67 13.03 17.77
C PRO A 46 -6.62 12.41 16.74
N ALA A 47 -7.82 12.95 16.61
CA ALA A 47 -8.79 12.57 15.58
C ALA A 47 -8.21 12.71 14.15
N THR A 48 -7.21 13.55 13.99
CA THR A 48 -6.46 13.77 12.74
C THR A 48 -5.25 12.85 12.58
N ALA A 49 -5.13 11.76 13.33
CA ALA A 49 -3.97 10.87 13.31
C ALA A 49 -3.71 10.25 11.92
N LYS A 50 -4.77 10.00 11.14
CA LYS A 50 -4.69 9.50 9.75
C LYS A 50 -3.85 8.24 9.61
N PRO A 51 -4.32 7.08 10.09
CA PRO A 51 -3.74 5.79 9.75
C PRO A 51 -3.63 5.63 8.25
N HIS A 52 -2.42 5.33 7.72
CA HIS A 52 -2.22 5.40 6.27
C HIS A 52 -1.75 4.10 5.64
N TYR A 53 -0.77 3.44 6.24
CA TYR A 53 -0.21 2.21 5.67
C TYR A 53 0.20 1.22 6.76
N VAL A 54 -0.03 -0.07 6.48
CA VAL A 54 0.25 -1.17 7.41
C VAL A 54 1.22 -2.17 6.78
N VAL A 55 2.20 -2.62 7.56
CA VAL A 55 2.98 -3.82 7.27
C VAL A 55 2.97 -4.75 8.48
N VAL A 56 2.95 -6.05 8.24
CA VAL A 56 2.82 -7.10 9.26
C VAL A 56 4.02 -8.01 9.20
N GLU A 57 4.59 -8.36 10.36
CA GLU A 57 5.67 -9.38 10.43
C GLU A 57 5.17 -10.71 9.85
N PRO A 58 6.01 -11.47 9.13
CA PRO A 58 5.61 -12.73 8.51
C PRO A 58 5.10 -13.76 9.52
N ASP A 59 5.61 -13.74 10.76
CA ASP A 59 5.16 -14.60 11.85
C ASP A 59 3.90 -14.08 12.58
N GLY A 60 3.47 -12.85 12.25
CA GLY A 60 2.35 -12.17 12.88
C GLY A 60 2.63 -11.68 14.31
N SER A 61 3.89 -11.63 14.73
CA SER A 61 4.27 -11.18 16.08
C SER A 61 4.02 -9.70 16.32
N PHE A 62 4.16 -8.88 15.28
CA PHE A 62 3.93 -7.44 15.32
C PHE A 62 3.41 -6.92 13.97
N TRP A 63 2.83 -5.74 14.02
CA TRP A 63 2.51 -4.96 12.83
C TRP A 63 2.88 -3.49 13.05
N TYR A 64 3.13 -2.79 11.96
CA TYR A 64 3.58 -1.42 11.96
C TYR A 64 2.59 -0.57 11.17
N LEU A 65 2.34 0.63 11.66
CA LEU A 65 1.39 1.56 11.10
C LEU A 65 1.99 2.96 11.01
N SER A 66 1.85 3.60 9.86
CA SER A 66 2.12 5.03 9.73
C SER A 66 0.88 5.85 10.09
N LEU A 67 1.07 6.84 10.95
CA LEU A 67 0.07 7.82 11.37
C LEU A 67 0.49 9.20 10.85
N ILE A 68 0.07 9.55 9.63
CA ILE A 68 0.52 10.77 8.94
C ILE A 68 0.26 12.00 9.78
N GLY A 69 -0.96 12.14 10.28
CA GLY A 69 -1.38 13.32 11.04
C GLY A 69 -0.88 13.38 12.49
N ALA A 70 -0.32 12.26 12.98
CA ALA A 70 0.29 12.20 14.31
C ALA A 70 1.83 12.22 14.27
N ASN A 71 2.45 12.23 13.08
CA ASN A 71 3.90 12.20 12.90
C ASN A 71 4.56 11.02 13.61
N ARG A 72 3.98 9.83 13.49
CA ARG A 72 4.46 8.60 14.16
C ARG A 72 4.40 7.40 13.24
N VAL A 73 5.39 6.54 13.37
CA VAL A 73 5.29 5.13 13.01
C VAL A 73 5.19 4.35 14.31
N VAL A 74 4.13 3.54 14.45
CA VAL A 74 3.88 2.76 15.66
C VAL A 74 4.06 1.27 15.41
N LYS A 75 4.63 0.57 16.39
CA LYS A 75 4.73 -0.89 16.46
C LYS A 75 3.67 -1.40 17.41
N ILE A 76 2.89 -2.38 16.97
CA ILE A 76 1.70 -2.86 17.68
C ILE A 76 1.79 -4.38 17.78
N ASP A 77 1.44 -4.92 18.96
CA ASP A 77 1.40 -6.35 19.22
C ASP A 77 0.05 -6.98 18.77
N PRO A 78 -0.09 -8.32 18.79
CA PRO A 78 -1.34 -9.00 18.41
C PRO A 78 -2.53 -8.72 19.34
N GLN A 79 -2.30 -8.10 20.50
CA GLN A 79 -3.32 -7.65 21.44
C GLN A 79 -3.71 -6.18 21.23
N ASP A 80 -3.29 -5.60 20.10
CA ASP A 80 -3.53 -4.20 19.70
C ASP A 80 -2.87 -3.16 20.63
N LYS A 81 -1.86 -3.57 21.41
CA LYS A 81 -1.11 -2.68 22.28
C LYS A 81 0.07 -2.06 21.52
N ILE A 82 0.23 -0.75 21.63
CA ILE A 82 1.42 -0.06 21.12
C ILE A 82 2.60 -0.39 22.01
N VAL A 83 3.60 -1.04 21.44
CA VAL A 83 4.82 -1.48 22.14
C VAL A 83 6.07 -0.72 21.73
N GLY A 84 5.97 0.14 20.72
CA GLY A 84 7.06 1.00 20.27
C GLY A 84 6.59 2.10 19.35
N GLN A 85 7.34 3.18 19.29
CA GLN A 85 7.02 4.32 18.42
C GLN A 85 8.31 4.94 17.89
N TYR A 86 8.25 5.40 16.64
CA TYR A 86 9.28 6.22 16.01
C TYR A 86 8.67 7.54 15.57
N GLU A 87 9.28 8.64 15.99
CA GLU A 87 8.85 9.98 15.60
C GLU A 87 9.37 10.33 14.22
N MET A 88 8.47 10.66 13.32
CA MET A 88 8.80 11.00 11.95
C MET A 88 7.71 11.91 11.39
N GLU A 89 8.09 13.04 10.82
CA GLU A 89 7.15 13.95 10.19
C GLU A 89 6.50 13.32 8.97
N THR A 90 5.16 13.35 8.90
CA THR A 90 4.33 12.86 7.78
C THR A 90 4.75 11.49 7.22
N PRO A 91 4.84 10.42 8.06
CA PRO A 91 5.21 9.10 7.57
C PRO A 91 4.18 8.58 6.58
N GLY A 92 4.64 8.10 5.43
CA GLY A 92 3.79 7.57 4.37
C GLY A 92 3.84 6.05 4.28
N MET A 93 4.43 5.54 3.20
CA MET A 93 4.53 4.12 2.94
C MET A 93 5.59 3.45 3.81
N LEU A 94 5.35 2.19 4.15
CA LEU A 94 6.23 1.35 4.95
C LEU A 94 6.62 0.10 4.18
N ALA A 95 7.81 -0.43 4.43
CA ALA A 95 8.19 -1.77 4.02
C ALA A 95 9.10 -2.42 5.07
N LEU A 96 8.91 -3.72 5.30
CA LEU A 96 9.88 -4.52 6.06
C LEU A 96 11.14 -4.70 5.21
N ALA A 97 12.31 -4.53 5.82
CA ALA A 97 13.59 -4.59 5.13
C ALA A 97 14.57 -5.48 5.89
N GLY A 98 15.06 -6.51 5.23
CA GLY A 98 15.91 -7.51 5.86
C GLY A 98 15.28 -8.13 7.12
N ALA A 99 16.12 -8.61 8.02
CA ALA A 99 15.67 -9.29 9.23
C ALA A 99 15.17 -8.34 10.35
N SER A 100 15.63 -7.07 10.36
CA SER A 100 15.43 -6.19 11.51
C SER A 100 15.00 -4.77 11.19
N GLN A 101 15.00 -4.36 9.92
CA GLN A 101 14.76 -2.97 9.56
C GLN A 101 13.33 -2.76 9.04
N LEU A 102 12.83 -1.55 9.27
CA LEU A 102 11.63 -0.98 8.67
C LEU A 102 12.04 0.28 7.92
N VAL A 103 11.62 0.42 6.68
CA VAL A 103 11.83 1.65 5.91
C VAL A 103 10.50 2.39 5.76
N ALA A 104 10.55 3.72 5.88
CA ALA A 104 9.38 4.58 5.84
C ALA A 104 9.66 5.82 5.00
N THR A 105 8.69 6.21 4.15
CA THR A 105 8.77 7.45 3.38
C THR A 105 8.20 8.64 4.14
N ARG A 106 8.68 9.85 3.81
CA ARG A 106 8.09 11.13 4.22
C ARG A 106 7.41 11.74 3.00
N SER A 107 6.11 11.64 2.88
CA SER A 107 5.50 11.81 1.57
C SER A 107 4.62 13.04 1.37
N MET A 108 4.01 13.61 2.40
CA MET A 108 2.81 14.40 2.19
C MET A 108 2.91 15.86 2.67
N SER A 109 3.96 16.59 2.30
CA SER A 109 3.99 18.05 2.46
C SER A 109 3.97 18.76 1.11
N ALA A 110 3.03 19.69 0.90
CA ALA A 110 2.95 20.51 -0.31
C ALA A 110 3.95 21.67 -0.26
N VAL A 111 4.31 22.14 0.92
CA VAL A 111 5.27 23.22 1.16
C VAL A 111 6.57 22.64 1.66
N ASN A 112 7.68 22.95 1.00
CA ASN A 112 9.00 22.44 1.34
C ASN A 112 9.02 20.90 1.41
N PRO A 113 8.72 20.21 0.30
CA PRO A 113 8.49 18.76 0.30
C PRO A 113 9.70 17.99 0.82
N PRO A 114 9.47 16.98 1.67
CA PRO A 114 10.55 16.17 2.23
C PRO A 114 11.31 15.43 1.12
N LYS A 115 12.61 15.23 1.34
CA LYS A 115 13.53 14.51 0.44
C LYS A 115 14.18 13.31 1.15
N ARG A 116 13.53 12.75 2.15
CA ARG A 116 14.11 11.75 3.04
C ARG A 116 13.19 10.56 3.23
N ILE A 117 13.81 9.43 3.51
CA ILE A 117 13.15 8.23 4.06
C ILE A 117 13.77 7.93 5.41
N ALA A 118 13.07 7.18 6.27
CA ALA A 118 13.64 6.65 7.50
C ALA A 118 14.01 5.16 7.32
N ILE A 119 15.10 4.76 7.97
CA ILE A 119 15.49 3.36 8.17
C ILE A 119 15.47 3.13 9.68
N VAL A 120 14.54 2.29 10.12
CA VAL A 120 14.24 2.11 11.56
C VAL A 120 14.54 0.67 11.96
N ASP A 121 15.28 0.49 13.05
CA ASP A 121 15.42 -0.81 13.71
C ASP A 121 14.08 -1.21 14.36
N ARG A 122 13.56 -2.36 13.99
CA ARG A 122 12.22 -2.83 14.41
C ARG A 122 12.15 -3.24 15.87
N GLN A 123 13.27 -3.62 16.47
CA GLN A 123 13.31 -3.99 17.88
C GLN A 123 13.36 -2.75 18.77
N ALA A 124 14.27 -1.83 18.48
CA ALA A 124 14.50 -0.65 19.27
C ALA A 124 13.51 0.50 18.95
N MET A 125 12.85 0.48 17.80
CA MET A 125 12.07 1.58 17.23
C MET A 125 12.88 2.87 17.20
N LYS A 126 14.15 2.77 16.78
CA LYS A 126 15.10 3.86 16.58
C LYS A 126 15.68 3.77 15.17
N GLY A 127 16.04 4.90 14.60
CA GLY A 127 16.58 4.91 13.25
C GLY A 127 17.08 6.26 12.82
N ASP A 128 17.57 6.31 11.58
CA ASP A 128 18.10 7.49 10.94
C ASP A 128 17.32 7.82 9.68
N GLU A 129 17.36 9.08 9.28
CA GLU A 129 16.80 9.52 8.01
C GLU A 129 17.90 9.64 6.96
N VAL A 130 17.62 9.11 5.77
CA VAL A 130 18.51 9.13 4.61
C VAL A 130 17.92 10.04 3.53
N GLU A 131 18.71 10.96 3.00
CA GLU A 131 18.32 11.85 1.92
C GLU A 131 18.29 11.11 0.58
N VAL A 132 17.15 11.16 -0.14
CA VAL A 132 16.98 10.50 -1.44
C VAL A 132 17.11 11.44 -2.63
N LEU A 133 17.50 12.70 -2.40
CA LEU A 133 17.89 13.73 -3.39
C LEU A 133 16.75 14.21 -4.31
N PHE A 134 15.52 13.74 -4.15
CA PHE A 134 14.36 14.22 -4.87
C PHE A 134 13.18 14.48 -3.92
N PRO A 135 12.23 15.37 -4.29
CA PRO A 135 11.09 15.71 -3.44
C PRO A 135 10.04 14.60 -3.41
N ARG A 136 9.26 14.54 -2.32
CA ARG A 136 8.07 13.71 -2.17
C ARG A 136 8.30 12.22 -2.45
N PRO A 137 9.26 11.55 -1.78
CA PRO A 137 9.38 10.10 -1.87
C PRO A 137 8.09 9.45 -1.34
N HIS A 138 7.41 8.63 -2.14
CA HIS A 138 6.11 8.07 -1.79
C HIS A 138 6.07 6.54 -1.81
N PRO A 139 6.24 5.83 -2.95
CA PRO A 139 6.24 4.39 -2.92
C PRO A 139 7.43 3.85 -2.14
N MET A 140 7.27 2.71 -1.51
CA MET A 140 8.34 2.05 -0.77
C MET A 140 8.25 0.54 -0.92
N THR A 141 9.39 -0.08 -1.23
CA THR A 141 9.56 -1.53 -1.16
C THR A 141 11.01 -1.86 -0.80
N ALA A 142 11.25 -3.08 -0.36
CA ALA A 142 12.59 -3.59 -0.09
C ALA A 142 12.71 -5.02 -0.60
N THR A 143 13.92 -5.42 -0.98
CA THR A 143 14.22 -6.77 -1.50
C THR A 143 15.22 -7.51 -0.62
N ALA A 144 15.24 -8.82 -0.74
CA ALA A 144 16.22 -9.68 -0.04
C ALA A 144 17.67 -9.41 -0.48
N ALA A 145 17.87 -8.71 -1.58
CA ALA A 145 19.19 -8.27 -2.02
C ALA A 145 19.79 -7.14 -1.14
N GLY A 146 19.07 -6.69 -0.09
CA GLY A 146 19.55 -5.67 0.84
C GLY A 146 19.39 -4.24 0.31
N TYR A 147 18.43 -4.01 -0.57
CA TYR A 147 18.10 -2.70 -1.11
C TYR A 147 16.65 -2.32 -0.81
N ALA A 148 16.43 -1.06 -0.47
CA ALA A 148 15.13 -0.42 -0.49
C ALA A 148 15.00 0.46 -1.74
N TYR A 149 13.76 0.64 -2.21
CA TYR A 149 13.45 1.46 -3.38
C TYR A 149 12.33 2.42 -3.06
N THR A 150 12.48 3.66 -3.50
CA THR A 150 11.43 4.68 -3.44
C THR A 150 11.41 5.50 -4.71
N GLY A 151 10.30 6.13 -5.02
CA GLY A 151 10.12 6.99 -6.18
C GLY A 151 9.44 8.30 -5.81
N SER A 152 9.47 9.26 -6.70
CA SER A 152 8.91 10.59 -6.45
C SER A 152 7.48 10.75 -6.98
N LEU A 153 6.63 11.43 -6.20
CA LEU A 153 5.36 11.97 -6.70
C LEU A 153 5.54 13.24 -7.57
N GLY A 154 6.70 13.89 -7.48
CA GLY A 154 6.91 15.22 -8.10
C GLY A 154 7.77 15.20 -9.34
N VAL A 155 8.69 14.24 -9.47
CA VAL A 155 9.64 14.14 -10.58
C VAL A 155 9.82 12.68 -11.02
N ASN A 156 10.23 12.48 -12.27
CA ASN A 156 10.44 11.13 -12.82
C ASN A 156 11.77 10.54 -12.32
N GLN A 157 11.84 10.21 -11.03
CA GLN A 157 13.03 9.64 -10.41
C GLN A 157 12.68 8.48 -9.47
N ILE A 158 13.55 7.48 -9.45
CA ILE A 158 13.55 6.36 -8.52
C ILE A 158 14.91 6.30 -7.83
N ALA A 159 14.93 6.04 -6.53
CA ALA A 159 16.15 5.80 -5.77
C ALA A 159 16.22 4.33 -5.34
N SER A 160 17.42 3.77 -5.42
CA SER A 160 17.82 2.56 -4.72
C SER A 160 18.69 2.95 -3.51
N ILE A 161 18.41 2.36 -2.37
CA ILE A 161 19.10 2.62 -1.12
C ILE A 161 19.69 1.31 -0.61
N SER A 162 21.01 1.22 -0.52
CA SER A 162 21.68 0.09 0.12
C SER A 162 21.41 0.13 1.62
N LEU A 163 20.86 -0.93 2.19
CA LEU A 163 20.53 -1.03 3.61
C LEU A 163 21.77 -1.25 4.49
N ALA A 164 22.89 -1.68 3.88
CA ALA A 164 24.14 -1.97 4.60
C ALA A 164 24.95 -0.71 4.90
N ASP A 165 25.03 0.22 3.95
CA ASP A 165 25.87 1.42 4.04
C ASP A 165 25.11 2.72 3.76
N GLN A 166 23.79 2.65 3.58
CA GLN A 166 22.88 3.76 3.30
C GLN A 166 23.21 4.56 2.03
N LYS A 167 23.97 3.95 1.14
CA LYS A 167 24.32 4.58 -0.14
C LYS A 167 23.08 4.69 -1.03
N VAL A 168 22.83 5.90 -1.53
CA VAL A 168 21.71 6.21 -2.41
C VAL A 168 22.19 6.36 -3.84
N ASN A 169 21.51 5.69 -4.77
CA ASN A 169 21.67 5.90 -6.20
C ASN A 169 20.32 6.32 -6.79
N VAL A 170 20.31 7.41 -7.56
CA VAL A 170 19.09 7.96 -8.19
C VAL A 170 19.16 7.71 -9.69
N VAL A 171 18.06 7.18 -10.22
CA VAL A 171 17.89 6.91 -11.66
C VAL A 171 16.74 7.75 -12.18
N ASN A 172 16.95 8.41 -13.34
CA ASN A 172 15.90 9.11 -14.05
C ASN A 172 15.01 8.12 -14.81
N VAL A 173 13.70 8.32 -14.73
CA VAL A 173 12.70 7.52 -15.44
C VAL A 173 12.27 8.29 -16.67
N THR A 174 12.44 7.69 -17.85
CA THR A 174 12.08 8.29 -19.13
C THR A 174 10.57 8.30 -19.36
N GLY A 175 10.08 9.26 -20.13
CA GLY A 175 8.67 9.37 -20.51
C GLY A 175 8.01 10.68 -20.06
N PRO A 176 6.67 10.75 -20.12
CA PRO A 176 5.90 11.91 -19.62
C PRO A 176 6.01 12.00 -18.09
N THR A 177 5.41 13.03 -17.49
CA THR A 177 5.29 13.09 -16.02
C THR A 177 4.54 11.88 -15.50
N HIS A 178 5.20 11.08 -14.64
CA HIS A 178 4.65 9.83 -14.14
C HIS A 178 3.91 10.00 -12.82
N SER A 179 4.49 10.63 -11.80
CA SER A 179 4.03 10.62 -10.41
C SER A 179 3.96 9.19 -9.86
N LEU A 180 5.09 8.69 -9.35
CA LEU A 180 5.19 7.30 -8.88
C LEU A 180 4.49 7.12 -7.54
N VAL A 181 3.47 6.25 -7.48
CA VAL A 181 2.58 6.12 -6.31
C VAL A 181 2.86 4.88 -5.48
N GLN A 182 2.96 3.71 -6.10
CA GLN A 182 3.12 2.43 -5.41
C GLN A 182 4.12 1.52 -6.13
N PHE A 183 4.79 0.68 -5.33
CA PHE A 183 5.74 -0.32 -5.79
C PHE A 183 5.38 -1.70 -5.30
N THR A 184 5.59 -2.70 -6.15
CA THR A 184 5.66 -4.11 -5.77
C THR A 184 6.86 -4.76 -6.44
N THR A 185 7.36 -5.87 -5.87
CA THR A 185 8.47 -6.64 -6.46
C THR A 185 8.08 -8.09 -6.58
N THR A 186 8.72 -8.82 -7.50
CA THR A 186 8.73 -10.28 -7.49
C THR A 186 9.40 -10.80 -6.24
N ARG A 187 9.09 -12.04 -5.82
CA ARG A 187 9.70 -12.68 -4.64
C ARG A 187 11.21 -12.83 -4.76
N ASP A 188 11.70 -13.07 -5.97
CA ASP A 188 13.13 -13.16 -6.24
C ASP A 188 13.84 -11.78 -6.23
N GLY A 189 13.06 -10.69 -6.10
CA GLY A 189 13.55 -9.33 -6.03
C GLY A 189 14.17 -8.81 -7.33
N LYS A 190 13.93 -9.46 -8.49
CA LYS A 190 14.54 -9.08 -9.76
C LYS A 190 13.69 -8.17 -10.62
N THR A 191 12.41 -8.06 -10.34
CA THR A 191 11.51 -7.17 -11.06
C THR A 191 10.77 -6.27 -10.07
N LEU A 192 10.75 -4.97 -10.36
CA LEU A 192 9.93 -4.00 -9.65
C LEU A 192 8.86 -3.48 -10.60
N VAL A 193 7.63 -3.42 -10.11
CA VAL A 193 6.50 -2.83 -10.82
C VAL A 193 6.06 -1.58 -10.07
N ALA A 194 5.96 -0.48 -10.79
CA ALA A 194 5.54 0.81 -10.27
C ALA A 194 4.23 1.27 -10.91
N SER A 195 3.33 1.84 -10.14
CA SER A 195 2.21 2.60 -10.69
C SER A 195 2.60 4.06 -10.88
N ALA A 196 2.09 4.65 -11.95
CA ALA A 196 2.32 6.02 -12.34
C ALA A 196 0.96 6.72 -12.54
N ASP A 197 0.56 7.51 -11.54
CA ASP A 197 -0.76 8.11 -11.39
C ASP A 197 -1.10 9.05 -12.56
N VAL A 198 -0.23 10.03 -12.83
CA VAL A 198 -0.47 11.09 -13.83
C VAL A 198 -0.39 10.55 -15.26
N SER A 199 0.58 9.70 -15.57
CA SER A 199 0.70 9.09 -16.90
C SER A 199 -0.32 7.97 -17.13
N GLY A 200 -0.92 7.43 -16.08
CA GLY A 200 -1.87 6.32 -16.18
C GLY A 200 -1.21 5.01 -16.61
N SER A 201 0.02 4.80 -16.18
CA SER A 201 0.85 3.69 -16.63
C SER A 201 1.31 2.80 -15.47
N VAL A 202 1.63 1.57 -15.82
CA VAL A 202 2.46 0.67 -15.02
C VAL A 202 3.85 0.64 -15.65
N LEU A 203 4.87 0.83 -14.82
CA LEU A 203 6.28 0.82 -15.22
C LEU A 203 6.96 -0.41 -14.65
N VAL A 204 7.68 -1.15 -15.48
CA VAL A 204 8.40 -2.36 -15.09
C VAL A 204 9.89 -2.10 -15.11
N PHE A 205 10.56 -2.38 -14.00
CA PHE A 205 12.00 -2.19 -13.84
C PHE A 205 12.70 -3.53 -13.63
N ASP A 206 13.82 -3.71 -14.33
CA ASP A 206 14.79 -4.78 -14.05
C ASP A 206 15.67 -4.37 -12.85
N LEU A 207 15.74 -5.24 -11.86
CA LEU A 207 16.57 -5.12 -10.66
C LEU A 207 17.74 -6.11 -10.65
N SER A 208 18.12 -6.70 -11.78
CA SER A 208 19.31 -7.59 -11.88
C SER A 208 20.58 -6.90 -11.37
N LYS A 209 20.62 -5.58 -11.44
CA LYS A 209 21.59 -4.70 -10.78
C LYS A 209 20.87 -3.89 -9.70
N PRO A 210 20.77 -4.39 -8.46
CA PRO A 210 19.90 -3.79 -7.43
C PRO A 210 20.20 -2.31 -7.15
N ALA A 211 21.45 -1.89 -7.24
CA ALA A 211 21.83 -0.49 -7.06
C ALA A 211 21.41 0.42 -8.22
N SER A 212 21.01 -0.11 -9.37
CA SER A 212 20.72 0.67 -10.57
C SER A 212 19.53 0.09 -11.34
N PRO A 213 18.29 0.30 -10.84
CA PRO A 213 17.07 -0.12 -11.52
C PRO A 213 17.01 0.41 -12.95
N SER A 214 16.58 -0.42 -13.89
CA SER A 214 16.43 0.01 -15.29
C SER A 214 14.99 -0.20 -15.77
N LEU A 215 14.37 0.85 -16.34
CA LEU A 215 13.04 0.77 -16.93
C LEU A 215 13.09 -0.11 -18.19
N VAL A 216 12.31 -1.20 -18.19
CA VAL A 216 12.27 -2.16 -19.33
C VAL A 216 10.92 -2.15 -20.05
N LYS A 217 9.85 -1.70 -19.40
CA LYS A 217 8.53 -1.64 -20.05
C LYS A 217 7.63 -0.57 -19.41
N THR A 218 6.79 0.05 -20.26
CA THR A 218 5.70 0.94 -19.86
C THR A 218 4.41 0.41 -20.46
N ILE A 219 3.36 0.25 -19.63
CA ILE A 219 2.05 -0.27 -20.02
C ILE A 219 0.99 0.75 -19.62
N GLU A 220 0.20 1.22 -20.57
CA GLU A 220 -0.94 2.09 -20.29
C GLU A 220 -2.09 1.28 -19.71
N VAL A 221 -2.61 1.68 -18.56
CA VAL A 221 -3.72 1.00 -17.86
C VAL A 221 -4.90 1.94 -17.56
N GLY A 222 -4.65 3.24 -17.55
CA GLY A 222 -5.61 4.30 -17.21
C GLY A 222 -5.10 5.21 -16.10
N LYS A 223 -5.56 6.46 -16.09
CA LYS A 223 -5.14 7.48 -15.12
C LYS A 223 -5.51 7.10 -13.69
N MET A 224 -4.75 7.61 -12.75
CA MET A 224 -4.88 7.28 -11.33
C MET A 224 -4.71 5.76 -11.09
N ALA A 225 -3.71 5.15 -11.78
CA ALA A 225 -3.26 3.80 -11.47
C ALA A 225 -2.59 3.78 -10.08
N PHE A 226 -3.09 2.90 -9.22
CA PHE A 226 -2.61 2.76 -7.84
C PHE A 226 -1.92 1.42 -7.62
N ASP A 227 -1.99 0.83 -6.45
CA ASP A 227 -1.19 -0.28 -5.93
C ASP A 227 -1.13 -1.51 -6.89
N PRO A 228 -0.11 -1.68 -7.73
CA PRO A 228 0.03 -2.87 -8.53
C PRO A 228 0.45 -4.04 -7.63
N VAL A 229 -0.22 -5.16 -7.68
CA VAL A 229 0.06 -6.30 -6.82
C VAL A 229 0.11 -7.59 -7.63
N TYR A 230 1.18 -8.38 -7.44
CA TYR A 230 1.26 -9.72 -7.99
C TYR A 230 0.25 -10.65 -7.31
N THR A 231 -0.35 -11.54 -8.10
CA THR A 231 -1.06 -12.69 -7.51
C THR A 231 -0.08 -13.58 -6.74
N PRO A 232 -0.53 -14.39 -5.75
CA PRO A 232 0.37 -15.24 -4.97
C PRO A 232 1.18 -16.25 -5.80
N ASP A 233 0.74 -16.61 -6.98
CA ASP A 233 1.48 -17.45 -7.94
C ASP A 233 2.36 -16.66 -8.93
N GLU A 234 2.38 -15.34 -8.80
CA GLU A 234 3.10 -14.38 -9.64
C GLU A 234 2.78 -14.44 -11.13
N LYS A 235 1.64 -15.03 -11.52
CA LYS A 235 1.23 -15.10 -12.94
C LYS A 235 0.58 -13.81 -13.44
N PHE A 236 -0.04 -13.05 -12.56
CA PHE A 236 -0.74 -11.82 -12.91
C PHE A 236 -0.36 -10.67 -11.99
N VAL A 237 -0.46 -9.46 -12.52
CA VAL A 237 -0.43 -8.22 -11.75
C VAL A 237 -1.80 -7.55 -11.84
N TRP A 238 -2.42 -7.32 -10.71
CA TRP A 238 -3.68 -6.59 -10.62
C TRP A 238 -3.40 -5.14 -10.25
N VAL A 239 -4.06 -4.21 -10.95
CA VAL A 239 -3.84 -2.77 -10.82
C VAL A 239 -5.18 -2.06 -10.61
N PRO A 240 -5.41 -1.43 -9.46
CA PRO A 240 -6.57 -0.57 -9.27
C PRO A 240 -6.42 0.70 -10.11
N VAL A 241 -7.45 1.06 -10.86
CA VAL A 241 -7.52 2.29 -11.67
C VAL A 241 -8.66 3.14 -11.16
N LYS A 242 -8.33 4.17 -10.36
CA LYS A 242 -9.34 4.99 -9.68
C LYS A 242 -10.22 5.79 -10.63
N SER A 243 -9.66 6.35 -11.70
CA SER A 243 -10.40 7.22 -12.63
C SER A 243 -11.53 6.49 -13.35
N SER A 244 -11.41 5.17 -13.54
CA SER A 244 -12.42 4.35 -14.22
C SER A 244 -13.18 3.41 -13.28
N ASN A 245 -12.85 3.39 -11.99
CA ASN A 245 -13.44 2.46 -11.01
C ASN A 245 -13.29 0.99 -11.43
N GLU A 246 -12.10 0.60 -11.85
CA GLU A 246 -11.79 -0.72 -12.39
C GLU A 246 -10.55 -1.32 -11.76
N LEU A 247 -10.41 -2.66 -11.86
CA LEU A 247 -9.17 -3.36 -11.63
C LEU A 247 -8.69 -3.92 -12.98
N VAL A 248 -7.51 -3.51 -13.42
CA VAL A 248 -6.85 -4.04 -14.62
C VAL A 248 -6.02 -5.25 -14.24
N ILE A 249 -6.04 -6.28 -15.07
CA ILE A 249 -5.29 -7.51 -14.86
C ILE A 249 -4.30 -7.67 -16.02
N LEU A 250 -3.02 -7.69 -15.68
CA LEU A 250 -1.92 -7.89 -16.61
C LEU A 250 -1.34 -9.29 -16.42
N ASP A 251 -1.00 -9.96 -17.50
CA ASP A 251 -0.16 -11.16 -17.46
C ASP A 251 1.26 -10.75 -17.07
N ALA A 252 1.82 -11.34 -16.03
CA ALA A 252 3.09 -10.90 -15.45
C ALA A 252 4.34 -11.28 -16.30
N HIS A 253 4.17 -12.08 -17.34
CA HIS A 253 5.26 -12.46 -18.25
C HIS A 253 5.25 -11.61 -19.53
N SER A 254 4.11 -11.57 -20.21
CA SER A 254 3.96 -10.81 -21.46
C SER A 254 3.65 -9.34 -21.25
N TRP A 255 3.11 -8.99 -20.07
CA TRP A 255 2.58 -7.68 -19.74
C TRP A 255 1.37 -7.26 -20.58
N ALA A 256 0.72 -8.20 -21.23
CA ALA A 256 -0.53 -7.97 -21.92
C ALA A 256 -1.69 -7.83 -20.92
N GLU A 257 -2.62 -6.94 -21.20
CA GLU A 257 -3.89 -6.91 -20.48
C GLU A 257 -4.71 -8.14 -20.80
N VAL A 258 -5.09 -8.91 -19.79
CA VAL A 258 -5.86 -10.15 -19.91
C VAL A 258 -7.27 -10.03 -19.34
N GLY A 259 -7.64 -8.86 -18.84
CA GLY A 259 -8.99 -8.56 -18.44
C GLY A 259 -9.11 -7.42 -17.45
N ARG A 260 -10.36 -7.08 -17.10
CA ARG A 260 -10.74 -6.05 -16.13
C ARG A 260 -11.86 -6.55 -15.23
N VAL A 261 -11.86 -6.08 -13.99
CA VAL A 261 -13.03 -6.18 -13.12
C VAL A 261 -13.72 -4.82 -13.11
N LYS A 262 -15.00 -4.82 -13.47
CA LYS A 262 -15.88 -3.65 -13.46
C LYS A 262 -17.12 -4.00 -12.66
N ASP A 263 -17.44 -3.18 -11.66
CA ASP A 263 -18.61 -3.40 -10.80
C ASP A 263 -19.02 -2.07 -10.14
N ALA A 264 -20.31 -1.88 -9.90
CA ALA A 264 -20.84 -0.69 -9.25
C ALA A 264 -20.36 -0.51 -7.80
N ASN A 265 -19.87 -1.58 -7.17
CA ASN A 265 -19.27 -1.53 -5.83
C ASN A 265 -17.80 -1.08 -5.84
N LEU A 266 -17.15 -0.96 -7.00
CA LEU A 266 -15.83 -0.35 -7.09
C LEU A 266 -15.98 1.18 -7.15
N LYS A 267 -15.48 1.86 -6.12
CA LYS A 267 -15.55 3.32 -5.98
C LYS A 267 -14.17 3.86 -5.60
N GLN A 268 -13.40 4.27 -6.59
CA GLN A 268 -12.00 4.67 -6.44
C GLN A 268 -11.16 3.58 -5.74
N PRO A 269 -11.04 2.38 -6.35
CA PRO A 269 -10.23 1.31 -5.79
C PRO A 269 -8.78 1.75 -5.64
N GLN A 270 -8.17 1.46 -4.47
CA GLN A 270 -6.85 2.00 -4.16
C GLN A 270 -5.79 0.93 -3.94
N GLN A 271 -6.03 -0.03 -3.03
CA GLN A 271 -5.06 -1.06 -2.70
C GLN A 271 -5.68 -2.44 -2.82
N ILE A 272 -4.85 -3.43 -3.15
CA ILE A 272 -5.23 -4.84 -3.25
C ILE A 272 -4.38 -5.67 -2.29
N VAL A 273 -5.01 -6.62 -1.62
CA VAL A 273 -4.35 -7.71 -0.89
C VAL A 273 -5.03 -9.02 -1.28
N PHE A 274 -4.26 -10.02 -1.68
CA PHE A 274 -4.78 -11.35 -1.96
C PHE A 274 -4.82 -12.21 -0.70
N SER A 275 -5.79 -13.14 -0.63
CA SER A 275 -5.70 -14.28 0.30
C SER A 275 -4.50 -15.15 -0.06
N ALA A 276 -3.96 -15.88 0.92
CA ALA A 276 -2.77 -16.70 0.74
C ALA A 276 -2.91 -17.75 -0.37
N ASP A 277 -4.13 -18.28 -0.56
CA ASP A 277 -4.47 -19.23 -1.63
C ASP A 277 -4.76 -18.53 -2.99
N GLY A 278 -4.75 -17.21 -3.02
CA GLY A 278 -5.06 -16.42 -4.21
C GLY A 278 -6.54 -16.44 -4.64
N ALA A 279 -7.44 -17.06 -3.88
CA ALA A 279 -8.83 -17.21 -4.27
C ALA A 279 -9.65 -15.91 -4.12
N SER A 280 -9.25 -15.03 -3.22
CA SER A 280 -9.91 -13.74 -2.97
C SER A 280 -8.92 -12.58 -3.08
N ALA A 281 -9.36 -11.49 -3.70
CA ALA A 281 -8.70 -10.20 -3.65
C ALA A 281 -9.52 -9.24 -2.79
N PHE A 282 -8.89 -8.67 -1.78
CA PHE A 282 -9.46 -7.64 -0.92
C PHE A 282 -9.02 -6.27 -1.45
N VAL A 283 -9.98 -5.39 -1.71
CA VAL A 283 -9.73 -4.11 -2.38
C VAL A 283 -10.29 -2.98 -1.52
N THR A 284 -9.46 -2.02 -1.14
CA THR A 284 -9.97 -0.80 -0.51
C THR A 284 -10.57 0.11 -1.55
N ASN A 285 -11.80 0.56 -1.31
CA ASN A 285 -12.40 1.69 -2.01
C ASN A 285 -12.13 2.96 -1.18
N ASN A 286 -11.55 3.95 -1.82
CA ASN A 286 -11.32 5.23 -1.17
C ASN A 286 -12.64 6.01 -1.01
N ASN A 287 -13.52 5.91 -2.00
CA ASN A 287 -14.81 6.60 -2.10
C ASN A 287 -14.74 8.09 -1.71
N LYS A 288 -13.58 8.68 -1.97
CA LYS A 288 -13.36 10.10 -1.71
C LYS A 288 -13.75 10.84 -2.97
N MET A 289 -14.77 11.67 -2.88
CA MET A 289 -15.12 12.53 -3.99
C MET A 289 -14.00 13.56 -4.16
N ASP A 290 -13.15 13.32 -5.15
CA ASP A 290 -12.04 14.20 -5.46
C ASP A 290 -12.60 15.48 -6.09
N HIS A 291 -12.41 16.62 -5.38
CA HIS A 291 -12.60 17.96 -5.93
C HIS A 291 -11.71 18.23 -7.15
N MET A 292 -10.77 17.33 -7.45
CA MET A 292 -9.87 17.38 -8.60
C MET A 292 -10.52 16.90 -9.90
N ALA A 293 -11.61 16.13 -9.83
CA ALA A 293 -12.30 15.61 -11.03
C ALA A 293 -13.22 16.63 -11.68
N ASP A 294 -13.76 17.58 -10.89
CA ASP A 294 -14.56 18.72 -11.39
C ASP A 294 -14.27 19.99 -10.60
N PRO A 295 -13.38 20.85 -11.11
CA PRO A 295 -13.07 22.14 -10.47
C PRO A 295 -14.27 23.08 -10.34
N SER A 296 -15.37 22.80 -11.05
CA SER A 296 -16.60 23.59 -10.98
C SER A 296 -17.60 23.09 -9.92
N ALA A 297 -17.35 21.90 -9.32
CA ALA A 297 -18.22 21.37 -8.27
C ALA A 297 -18.13 22.26 -7.01
N THR A 298 -19.24 22.87 -6.65
CA THR A 298 -19.33 23.70 -5.44
C THR A 298 -19.45 22.83 -4.19
N PRO A 299 -18.92 23.25 -3.02
CA PRO A 299 -19.05 22.52 -1.77
C PRO A 299 -20.50 22.21 -1.37
N HIS A 300 -21.46 23.02 -1.83
CA HIS A 300 -22.89 22.83 -1.55
C HIS A 300 -23.52 21.67 -2.33
N ALA A 301 -23.00 21.32 -3.51
CA ALA A 301 -23.47 20.17 -4.30
C ALA A 301 -23.06 18.82 -3.69
N MET A 302 -22.15 18.84 -2.72
CA MET A 302 -21.57 17.66 -2.07
C MET A 302 -22.20 17.34 -0.70
N ALA A 303 -23.01 18.25 -0.15
CA ALA A 303 -23.66 18.06 1.14
C ALA A 303 -24.73 16.97 1.04
N GLY A 304 -24.54 15.86 1.75
CA GLY A 304 -25.48 14.73 1.82
C GLY A 304 -25.11 13.52 0.95
N MET A 305 -23.99 13.53 0.24
CA MET A 305 -23.49 12.33 -0.45
C MET A 305 -22.85 11.36 0.56
N ASP A 306 -23.14 10.07 0.39
CA ASP A 306 -22.55 9.00 1.20
C ASP A 306 -21.05 8.84 0.83
N ASP A 307 -20.18 9.29 1.73
CA ASP A 307 -18.72 9.15 1.64
C ASP A 307 -18.19 7.89 2.34
N THR A 308 -19.10 6.98 2.71
CA THR A 308 -18.72 5.70 3.32
C THR A 308 -17.93 4.87 2.33
N ALA A 309 -16.70 4.61 2.69
CA ALA A 309 -15.79 3.74 1.95
C ALA A 309 -15.97 2.28 2.37
N SER A 310 -15.69 1.36 1.47
CA SER A 310 -15.88 -0.07 1.68
C SER A 310 -14.64 -0.88 1.34
N LEU A 311 -14.47 -2.00 2.03
CA LEU A 311 -13.59 -3.09 1.62
C LEU A 311 -14.38 -4.03 0.72
N VAL A 312 -13.94 -4.19 -0.52
CA VAL A 312 -14.57 -5.06 -1.51
C VAL A 312 -13.80 -6.37 -1.61
N VAL A 313 -14.51 -7.48 -1.62
CA VAL A 313 -13.93 -8.82 -1.81
C VAL A 313 -14.30 -9.32 -3.19
N VAL A 314 -13.28 -9.61 -3.99
CA VAL A 314 -13.39 -10.09 -5.37
C VAL A 314 -12.96 -11.55 -5.43
N ASN A 315 -13.78 -12.41 -6.03
CA ASN A 315 -13.37 -13.77 -6.39
C ASN A 315 -12.42 -13.69 -7.60
N THR A 316 -11.19 -14.14 -7.43
CA THR A 316 -10.15 -13.96 -8.46
C THR A 316 -10.38 -14.80 -9.70
N ARG A 317 -11.00 -15.99 -9.57
CA ARG A 317 -11.29 -16.89 -10.69
C ARG A 317 -12.46 -16.38 -11.55
N THR A 318 -13.56 -15.94 -10.89
CA THR A 318 -14.77 -15.48 -11.60
C THR A 318 -14.71 -14.00 -11.94
N ARG A 319 -13.78 -13.24 -11.29
CA ARG A 319 -13.63 -11.79 -11.39
C ARG A 319 -14.90 -11.04 -10.99
N LYS A 320 -15.71 -11.63 -10.10
CA LYS A 320 -16.95 -11.03 -9.56
C LYS A 320 -16.75 -10.59 -8.12
N ILE A 321 -17.43 -9.51 -7.74
CA ILE A 321 -17.49 -9.08 -6.34
C ILE A 321 -18.40 -10.04 -5.58
N GLU A 322 -17.91 -10.53 -4.45
CA GLU A 322 -18.64 -11.41 -3.54
C GLU A 322 -19.21 -10.64 -2.34
N LYS A 323 -18.50 -9.58 -1.92
CA LYS A 323 -18.89 -8.82 -0.75
C LYS A 323 -18.36 -7.39 -0.82
N ALA A 324 -19.16 -6.44 -0.31
CA ALA A 324 -18.73 -5.08 -0.01
C ALA A 324 -18.99 -4.84 1.48
N ILE A 325 -17.97 -4.44 2.24
CA ILE A 325 -18.00 -4.28 3.69
C ILE A 325 -17.78 -2.79 3.98
N PRO A 326 -18.81 -2.04 4.37
CA PRO A 326 -18.65 -0.65 4.79
C PRO A 326 -17.79 -0.58 6.06
N LEU A 327 -16.75 0.27 6.07
CA LEU A 327 -15.82 0.38 7.21
C LEU A 327 -15.70 1.80 7.77
N GLY A 328 -16.03 2.82 6.99
CA GLY A 328 -15.90 4.23 7.39
C GLY A 328 -15.37 5.10 6.27
N LYS A 329 -14.62 6.16 6.58
CA LYS A 329 -14.24 7.17 5.58
C LYS A 329 -12.81 6.99 5.11
N ASN A 330 -12.63 7.07 3.78
CA ASN A 330 -11.32 7.11 3.13
C ASN A 330 -10.45 5.89 3.49
N LEU A 331 -10.79 4.71 2.97
CA LEU A 331 -9.95 3.53 3.13
C LEU A 331 -8.67 3.67 2.31
N THR A 332 -7.52 3.44 2.95
CA THR A 332 -6.21 3.60 2.34
C THR A 332 -5.41 2.29 2.41
N GLY A 333 -4.32 2.27 3.17
CA GLY A 333 -3.41 1.15 3.26
C GLY A 333 -3.99 -0.08 3.95
N MET A 334 -3.57 -1.25 3.50
CA MET A 334 -3.86 -2.55 4.12
C MET A 334 -2.59 -3.34 4.34
N GLY A 335 -2.60 -4.23 5.33
CA GLY A 335 -1.50 -5.16 5.59
C GLY A 335 -1.99 -6.48 6.15
N THR A 336 -1.31 -7.55 5.74
CA THR A 336 -1.46 -8.90 6.28
C THR A 336 -0.10 -9.60 6.30
N ARG A 337 0.05 -10.64 7.12
CA ARG A 337 1.29 -11.44 7.20
C ARG A 337 1.62 -12.20 5.91
N SER A 338 0.65 -12.46 5.06
CA SER A 338 0.82 -13.15 3.79
C SER A 338 1.19 -12.24 2.61
N ARG A 339 1.34 -10.92 2.85
CA ARG A 339 1.81 -10.00 1.82
C ARG A 339 3.33 -10.14 1.65
N HIS A 340 3.74 -10.50 0.47
CA HIS A 340 5.14 -10.71 0.09
C HIS A 340 5.80 -9.41 -0.35
#